data_9e1c83f70122ea7c7d1e54b5ea41117e
#
_entry.id   9e1c83f70122ea7c7d1e54b5ea41117e
#
_cell.length_a   1.000
_cell.length_b   1.000
_cell.length_c   1.000
_cell.angle_alpha   90.00
_cell.angle_beta   90.00
_cell.angle_gamma   90.00
#
_symmetry.space_group_name_H-M   'P 1'
#
loop_
_entity.id
_entity.type
_entity.pdbx_description
1 polymer ?
#
loop_
_entity_poly.entity_id
_entity_poly.type
_entity_poly.pdbx_seq_one_letter_code
_entity_poly.pdbx_strand_id
1 'polypeptide(L)'
;MKPLVDEKHSSVIGHENIQEIVSHLKKGHNVVFLANHQIEADPQAISILLDPTYPGLAERMIFVAGERVITDPLAVPFSMGRNLLCIYSKRYIDNPPENKAAKQLHNKKTMELMSQLLKKGGRAIYVAPSGGRDRQNAEGVVEVAPFDPQSIEMFYLMAKKAETPTFFYPMALSTYDLLPPPETIQVEIGEVRQTQRGSIHLAVGDAINMENFPGSEITNKQERRKARAGYIHSRVCKDYQNLIV
;
A
#
# COMPACT_ATOMS: atom_id res chain seq x y z
N MET A 1 15.22 7.24 10.41
CA MET A 1 15.24 6.04 9.56
C MET A 1 16.48 5.97 8.66
N LYS A 2 16.85 7.03 7.92
CA LYS A 2 18.01 6.99 7.00
C LYS A 2 19.28 6.37 7.58
N PRO A 3 19.71 6.64 8.85
CA PRO A 3 20.91 6.01 9.43
C PRO A 3 20.84 4.48 9.58
N LEU A 4 19.63 3.90 9.55
CA LEU A 4 19.43 2.44 9.64
C LEU A 4 19.50 1.75 8.28
N VAL A 5 19.40 2.52 7.19
CA VAL A 5 19.36 1.96 5.83
C VAL A 5 20.79 1.78 5.31
N ASP A 6 21.09 0.59 4.83
CA ASP A 6 22.28 0.32 4.03
C ASP A 6 22.00 0.68 2.58
N GLU A 7 22.19 1.96 2.24
CA GLU A 7 21.89 2.47 0.91
C GLU A 7 22.71 1.76 -0.20
N LYS A 8 23.91 1.26 0.14
CA LYS A 8 24.79 0.60 -0.83
C LYS A 8 24.23 -0.74 -1.33
N HIS A 9 23.54 -1.46 -0.46
CA HIS A 9 22.94 -2.77 -0.76
C HIS A 9 21.43 -2.67 -1.01
N SER A 10 20.87 -1.46 -0.99
CA SER A 10 19.47 -1.21 -1.29
C SER A 10 19.25 -1.05 -2.80
N SER A 11 18.06 -1.41 -3.30
CA SER A 11 17.79 -1.39 -4.74
C SER A 11 16.37 -0.98 -5.09
N VAL A 12 16.22 -0.47 -6.32
CA VAL A 12 14.93 -0.22 -6.97
C VAL A 12 14.90 -0.99 -8.29
N ILE A 13 13.83 -1.72 -8.52
CA ILE A 13 13.57 -2.48 -9.76
C ILE A 13 12.32 -1.91 -10.45
N GLY A 14 12.29 -1.94 -11.79
CA GLY A 14 11.17 -1.44 -12.59
C GLY A 14 11.27 0.07 -12.88
N HIS A 15 12.48 0.56 -13.13
CA HIS A 15 12.71 1.97 -13.46
C HIS A 15 11.90 2.44 -14.68
N GLU A 16 11.68 1.58 -15.68
CA GLU A 16 10.87 1.91 -16.86
C GLU A 16 9.41 2.17 -16.46
N ASN A 17 8.85 1.30 -15.60
CA ASN A 17 7.50 1.47 -15.07
C ASN A 17 7.37 2.75 -14.22
N ILE A 18 8.39 3.09 -13.41
CA ILE A 18 8.39 4.33 -12.62
C ILE A 18 8.46 5.56 -13.54
N GLN A 19 9.21 5.51 -14.64
CA GLN A 19 9.25 6.61 -15.63
C GLN A 19 7.87 6.78 -16.31
N GLU A 20 7.21 5.68 -16.65
CA GLU A 20 5.84 5.70 -17.18
C GLU A 20 4.86 6.33 -16.18
N ILE A 21 4.94 5.94 -14.90
CA ILE A 21 4.15 6.51 -13.80
C ILE A 21 4.35 8.02 -13.71
N VAL A 22 5.59 8.49 -13.73
CA VAL A 22 5.90 9.93 -13.70
C VAL A 22 5.29 10.65 -14.92
N SER A 23 5.32 10.00 -16.10
CA SER A 23 4.68 10.54 -17.31
C SER A 23 3.16 10.62 -17.15
N HIS A 24 2.50 9.60 -16.62
CA HIS A 24 1.07 9.61 -16.34
C HIS A 24 0.69 10.75 -15.39
N LEU A 25 1.40 10.89 -14.28
CA LEU A 25 1.14 11.95 -13.30
C LEU A 25 1.31 13.35 -13.89
N LYS A 26 2.32 13.57 -14.76
CA LYS A 26 2.52 14.83 -15.49
C LYS A 26 1.37 15.16 -16.46
N LYS A 27 0.74 14.14 -17.03
CA LYS A 27 -0.44 14.29 -17.90
C LYS A 27 -1.74 14.48 -17.12
N GLY A 28 -1.69 14.53 -15.79
CA GLY A 28 -2.87 14.65 -14.94
C GLY A 28 -3.61 13.31 -14.71
N HIS A 29 -3.05 12.19 -15.15
CA HIS A 29 -3.63 10.87 -14.89
C HIS A 29 -3.37 10.45 -13.44
N ASN A 30 -4.20 9.56 -12.90
CA ASN A 30 -3.98 8.98 -11.59
C ASN A 30 -3.17 7.69 -11.68
N VAL A 31 -2.46 7.40 -10.61
CA VAL A 31 -1.76 6.13 -10.40
C VAL A 31 -2.13 5.56 -9.03
N VAL A 32 -2.48 4.28 -8.98
CA VAL A 32 -2.76 3.55 -7.75
C VAL A 32 -1.74 2.42 -7.63
N PHE A 33 -0.92 2.46 -6.59
CA PHE A 33 -0.01 1.38 -6.23
C PHE A 33 -0.74 0.38 -5.33
N LEU A 34 -0.79 -0.86 -5.77
CA LEU A 34 -1.30 -1.99 -4.99
C LEU A 34 -0.09 -2.72 -4.42
N ALA A 35 0.17 -2.52 -3.13
CA ALA A 35 1.43 -2.90 -2.51
C ALA A 35 1.26 -3.88 -1.35
N ASN A 36 2.32 -4.60 -1.00
CA ASN A 36 2.45 -5.21 0.31
C ASN A 36 2.78 -4.15 1.37
N HIS A 37 2.73 -4.52 2.65
CA HIS A 37 3.04 -3.64 3.77
C HIS A 37 3.83 -4.42 4.81
N GLN A 38 5.00 -3.93 5.19
CA GLN A 38 5.88 -4.66 6.10
C GLN A 38 6.10 -3.93 7.43
N ILE A 39 6.38 -2.63 7.38
CA ILE A 39 6.68 -1.84 8.58
C ILE A 39 5.98 -0.48 8.56
N GLU A 40 5.82 0.14 9.70
CA GLU A 40 5.23 1.46 9.84
C GLU A 40 6.01 2.53 9.05
N ALA A 41 7.28 2.30 8.83
CA ALA A 41 8.19 3.19 8.12
C ALA A 41 8.26 2.95 6.59
N ASP A 42 7.40 2.13 6.00
CA ASP A 42 7.34 1.93 4.54
C ASP A 42 7.27 3.24 3.75
N PRO A 43 6.49 4.26 4.16
CA PRO A 43 6.49 5.55 3.46
C PRO A 43 7.85 6.24 3.43
N GLN A 44 8.66 6.11 4.50
CA GLN A 44 10.02 6.65 4.56
C GLN A 44 10.99 5.83 3.72
N ALA A 45 10.84 4.50 3.71
CA ALA A 45 11.63 3.61 2.86
C ALA A 45 11.42 3.95 1.38
N ILE A 46 10.17 4.13 0.95
CA ILE A 46 9.83 4.55 -0.41
C ILE A 46 10.50 5.88 -0.76
N SER A 47 10.49 6.87 0.16
CA SER A 47 11.17 8.16 -0.09
C SER A 47 12.68 7.98 -0.24
N ILE A 48 13.33 7.23 0.66
CA ILE A 48 14.79 7.00 0.60
C ILE A 48 15.19 6.34 -0.72
N LEU A 49 14.38 5.40 -1.22
CA LEU A 49 14.65 4.65 -2.45
C LEU A 49 14.36 5.45 -3.72
N LEU A 50 13.27 6.24 -3.73
CA LEU A 50 12.84 6.93 -4.95
C LEU A 50 13.45 8.32 -5.13
N ASP A 51 13.64 9.09 -4.07
CA ASP A 51 14.05 10.51 -4.16
C ASP A 51 15.37 10.74 -4.90
N PRO A 52 16.38 9.85 -4.82
CA PRO A 52 17.62 10.06 -5.59
C PRO A 52 17.43 10.11 -7.12
N THR A 53 16.46 9.34 -7.64
CA THR A 53 16.23 9.23 -9.10
C THR A 53 14.92 9.93 -9.53
N TYR A 54 13.92 9.94 -8.66
CA TYR A 54 12.58 10.46 -8.92
C TYR A 54 12.16 11.47 -7.84
N PRO A 55 12.86 12.62 -7.72
CA PRO A 55 12.65 13.56 -6.63
C PRO A 55 11.19 14.04 -6.58
N GLY A 56 10.64 14.04 -5.38
CA GLY A 56 9.28 14.50 -5.10
C GLY A 56 8.16 13.52 -5.49
N LEU A 57 8.47 12.34 -6.07
CA LEU A 57 7.43 11.34 -6.36
C LEU A 57 6.83 10.79 -5.07
N ALA A 58 7.67 10.36 -4.14
CA ALA A 58 7.23 9.82 -2.85
C ALA A 58 6.50 10.85 -1.97
N GLU A 59 6.92 12.13 -2.03
CA GLU A 59 6.27 13.22 -1.29
C GLU A 59 4.83 13.48 -1.77
N ARG A 60 4.56 13.24 -3.05
CA ARG A 60 3.22 13.41 -3.65
C ARG A 60 2.30 12.22 -3.41
N MET A 61 2.83 11.09 -2.96
CA MET A 61 2.01 9.91 -2.68
C MET A 61 1.04 10.18 -1.55
N ILE A 62 -0.19 9.70 -1.73
CA ILE A 62 -1.25 9.69 -0.73
C ILE A 62 -1.33 8.27 -0.21
N PHE A 63 -1.04 8.08 1.06
CA PHE A 63 -1.07 6.76 1.69
C PHE A 63 -2.44 6.50 2.29
N VAL A 64 -3.07 5.39 1.90
CA VAL A 64 -4.31 4.92 2.52
C VAL A 64 -3.94 3.97 3.64
N ALA A 65 -4.30 4.34 4.87
CA ALA A 65 -3.89 3.62 6.07
C ALA A 65 -5.02 3.48 7.08
N GLY A 66 -4.87 2.54 8.01
CA GLY A 66 -5.76 2.40 9.16
C GLY A 66 -5.55 3.51 10.19
N GLU A 67 -6.51 3.68 11.09
CA GLU A 67 -6.50 4.70 12.14
C GLU A 67 -5.31 4.60 13.12
N ARG A 68 -4.69 3.43 13.22
CA ARG A 68 -3.53 3.22 14.11
C ARG A 68 -2.35 4.12 13.77
N VAL A 69 -2.20 4.50 12.52
CA VAL A 69 -1.07 5.36 12.10
C VAL A 69 -1.11 6.77 12.71
N ILE A 70 -2.26 7.19 13.21
CA ILE A 70 -2.45 8.50 13.86
C ILE A 70 -2.72 8.40 15.37
N THR A 71 -2.77 7.19 15.92
CA THR A 71 -3.08 6.94 17.33
C THR A 71 -2.01 6.15 18.07
N ASP A 72 -1.30 5.25 17.37
CA ASP A 72 -0.24 4.44 17.97
C ASP A 72 1.06 5.27 18.10
N PRO A 73 1.62 5.39 19.32
CA PRO A 73 2.84 6.17 19.57
C PRO A 73 4.03 5.74 18.69
N LEU A 74 4.11 4.47 18.29
CA LEU A 74 5.13 3.98 17.38
C LEU A 74 4.89 4.45 15.95
N ALA A 75 3.64 4.45 15.49
CA ALA A 75 3.30 4.76 14.11
C ALA A 75 3.21 6.26 13.81
N VAL A 76 2.78 7.06 14.79
CA VAL A 76 2.59 8.52 14.65
C VAL A 76 3.82 9.24 14.08
N PRO A 77 5.07 9.00 14.55
CA PRO A 77 6.24 9.68 14.00
C PRO A 77 6.47 9.40 12.51
N PHE A 78 6.09 8.21 12.02
CA PHE A 78 6.20 7.85 10.60
C PHE A 78 5.05 8.41 9.76
N SER A 79 3.95 8.76 10.38
CA SER A 79 2.78 9.34 9.72
C SER A 79 2.85 10.86 9.57
N MET A 80 3.60 11.52 10.45
CA MET A 80 3.74 12.98 10.43
C MET A 80 4.39 13.46 9.13
N GLY A 81 3.80 14.48 8.52
CA GLY A 81 4.30 15.05 7.27
C GLY A 81 3.98 14.21 6.02
N ARG A 82 3.15 13.18 6.12
CA ARG A 82 2.68 12.39 4.98
C ARG A 82 1.27 12.79 4.55
N ASN A 83 0.98 12.67 3.27
CA ASN A 83 -0.39 12.79 2.77
C ASN A 83 -1.13 11.49 3.11
N LEU A 84 -2.08 11.56 4.04
CA LEU A 84 -2.79 10.38 4.54
C LEU A 84 -4.29 10.46 4.27
N LEU A 85 -4.86 9.33 3.90
CA LEU A 85 -6.29 9.06 3.94
C LEU A 85 -6.52 7.93 4.94
N CYS A 86 -6.89 8.28 6.16
CA CYS A 86 -7.12 7.30 7.22
C CYS A 86 -8.54 6.73 7.14
N ILE A 87 -8.64 5.41 7.30
CA ILE A 87 -9.90 4.67 7.35
C ILE A 87 -9.93 3.74 8.56
N TYR A 88 -11.07 3.64 9.20
CA TYR A 88 -11.31 2.63 10.23
C TYR A 88 -11.55 1.29 9.55
N SER A 89 -10.71 0.30 9.89
CA SER A 89 -10.86 -1.04 9.33
C SER A 89 -12.13 -1.71 9.81
N LYS A 90 -12.68 -2.63 9.01
CA LYS A 90 -13.86 -3.41 9.37
C LYS A 90 -13.66 -4.20 10.67
N ARG A 91 -12.43 -4.61 10.97
CA ARG A 91 -12.08 -5.35 12.19
C ARG A 91 -12.31 -4.54 13.47
N TYR A 92 -12.10 -3.22 13.40
CA TYR A 92 -12.12 -2.34 14.59
C TYR A 92 -13.24 -1.30 14.57
N ILE A 93 -14.06 -1.28 13.52
CA ILE A 93 -15.13 -0.28 13.37
C ILE A 93 -16.20 -0.40 14.44
N ASP A 94 -16.43 -1.61 14.94
CA ASP A 94 -17.44 -1.94 15.95
C ASP A 94 -16.92 -1.78 17.39
N ASN A 95 -15.63 -1.46 17.59
CA ASN A 95 -15.01 -1.37 18.91
C ASN A 95 -14.36 0.01 19.14
N PRO A 96 -14.74 0.77 20.17
CA PRO A 96 -15.91 0.52 21.03
C PRO A 96 -17.23 0.85 20.30
N PRO A 97 -18.34 0.17 20.65
CA PRO A 97 -19.63 0.28 19.92
C PRO A 97 -20.20 1.69 19.84
N GLU A 98 -20.03 2.50 20.88
CA GLU A 98 -20.51 3.89 20.94
C GLU A 98 -19.88 4.78 19.87
N ASN A 99 -18.71 4.45 19.39
CA ASN A 99 -18.00 5.22 18.35
C ASN A 99 -18.28 4.73 16.92
N LYS A 100 -19.04 3.65 16.76
CA LYS A 100 -19.32 3.03 15.44
C LYS A 100 -19.86 4.02 14.42
N ALA A 101 -20.90 4.78 14.78
CA ALA A 101 -21.52 5.75 13.88
C ALA A 101 -20.53 6.86 13.46
N ALA A 102 -19.73 7.36 14.39
CA ALA A 102 -18.70 8.36 14.10
C ALA A 102 -17.62 7.81 13.16
N LYS A 103 -17.15 6.59 13.38
CA LYS A 103 -16.17 5.90 12.51
C LYS A 103 -16.72 5.66 11.11
N GLN A 104 -17.96 5.23 10.98
CA GLN A 104 -18.62 5.05 9.68
C GLN A 104 -18.75 6.38 8.92
N LEU A 105 -19.13 7.46 9.62
CA LEU A 105 -19.23 8.80 9.04
C LEU A 105 -17.85 9.29 8.57
N HIS A 106 -16.80 9.06 9.38
CA HIS A 106 -15.42 9.37 9.02
C HIS A 106 -15.02 8.62 7.73
N ASN A 107 -15.23 7.30 7.67
CA ASN A 107 -14.92 6.51 6.48
C ASN A 107 -15.67 7.02 5.25
N LYS A 108 -16.94 7.37 5.39
CA LYS A 108 -17.72 7.95 4.29
C LYS A 108 -17.08 9.24 3.78
N LYS A 109 -16.74 10.19 4.66
CA LYS A 109 -16.08 11.45 4.29
C LYS A 109 -14.72 11.21 3.63
N THR A 110 -13.92 10.27 4.14
CA THR A 110 -12.62 9.91 3.56
C THR A 110 -12.78 9.34 2.14
N MET A 111 -13.79 8.49 1.92
CA MET A 111 -14.10 7.97 0.58
C MET A 111 -14.61 9.04 -0.39
N GLU A 112 -15.41 9.99 0.10
CA GLU A 112 -15.85 11.14 -0.69
C GLU A 112 -14.65 12.01 -1.09
N LEU A 113 -13.74 12.30 -0.16
CA LEU A 113 -12.51 13.04 -0.44
C LEU A 113 -11.62 12.31 -1.46
N MET A 114 -11.42 11.01 -1.31
CA MET A 114 -10.66 10.20 -2.27
C MET A 114 -11.30 10.26 -3.67
N SER A 115 -12.63 10.16 -3.75
CA SER A 115 -13.36 10.30 -5.00
C SER A 115 -13.11 11.65 -5.67
N GLN A 116 -13.12 12.74 -4.90
CA GLN A 116 -12.83 14.09 -5.40
C GLN A 116 -11.37 14.22 -5.87
N LEU A 117 -10.43 13.64 -5.14
CA LEU A 117 -9.01 13.63 -5.52
C LEU A 117 -8.79 12.89 -6.84
N LEU A 118 -9.41 11.73 -7.02
CA LEU A 118 -9.33 10.96 -8.27
C LEU A 118 -9.94 11.72 -9.45
N LYS A 119 -11.09 12.39 -9.25
CA LYS A 119 -11.70 13.26 -10.28
C LYS A 119 -10.81 14.43 -10.68
N LYS A 120 -10.11 15.02 -9.72
CA LYS A 120 -9.17 16.12 -9.98
C LYS A 120 -7.95 15.67 -10.80
N GLY A 121 -7.58 14.41 -10.72
CA GLY A 121 -6.46 13.83 -11.44
C GLY A 121 -5.08 14.15 -10.88
N GLY A 122 -4.05 13.54 -11.46
CA GLY A 122 -2.65 13.73 -11.09
C GLY A 122 -2.30 13.19 -9.70
N ARG A 123 -2.98 12.14 -9.23
CA ARG A 123 -2.82 11.56 -7.91
C ARG A 123 -2.04 10.25 -7.95
N ALA A 124 -1.04 10.16 -7.09
CA ALA A 124 -0.34 8.91 -6.77
C ALA A 124 -0.89 8.38 -5.43
N ILE A 125 -1.58 7.25 -5.45
CA ILE A 125 -2.20 6.66 -4.26
C ILE A 125 -1.53 5.33 -3.96
N TYR A 126 -1.02 5.18 -2.74
CA TYR A 126 -0.49 3.92 -2.21
C TYR A 126 -1.54 3.26 -1.32
N VAL A 127 -1.79 1.99 -1.56
CA VAL A 127 -2.65 1.18 -0.72
C VAL A 127 -2.07 -0.22 -0.56
N ALA A 128 -2.12 -0.75 0.68
CA ALA A 128 -1.87 -2.15 0.99
C ALA A 128 -3.21 -2.88 1.17
N PRO A 129 -3.69 -3.60 0.15
CA PRO A 129 -5.05 -4.18 0.18
C PRO A 129 -5.22 -5.28 1.22
N SER A 130 -4.13 -5.83 1.76
CA SER A 130 -4.17 -6.80 2.86
C SER A 130 -4.75 -6.22 4.16
N GLY A 131 -4.66 -4.91 4.34
CA GLY A 131 -5.09 -4.22 5.56
C GLY A 131 -4.27 -4.58 6.80
N GLY A 132 -3.13 -5.25 6.61
CA GLY A 132 -2.21 -5.65 7.66
C GLY A 132 -0.78 -5.82 7.13
N ARG A 133 0.16 -6.00 8.05
CA ARG A 133 1.58 -6.20 7.73
C ARG A 133 1.85 -7.65 7.33
N ASP A 134 2.85 -7.83 6.47
CA ASP A 134 3.41 -9.13 6.15
C ASP A 134 3.96 -9.81 7.42
N ARG A 135 4.00 -11.13 7.42
CA ARG A 135 4.43 -11.94 8.55
C ARG A 135 5.35 -13.06 8.09
N GLN A 136 6.18 -13.52 9.02
CA GLN A 136 6.91 -14.77 8.82
C GLN A 136 5.96 -15.96 8.94
N ASN A 137 6.17 -16.95 8.08
CA ASN A 137 5.54 -18.26 8.20
C ASN A 137 6.28 -19.14 9.24
N ALA A 138 5.86 -20.40 9.37
CA ALA A 138 6.47 -21.34 10.33
C ALA A 138 7.95 -21.63 10.07
N GLU A 139 8.42 -21.45 8.85
CA GLU A 139 9.81 -21.60 8.43
C GLU A 139 10.63 -20.31 8.60
N GLY A 140 10.03 -19.23 9.13
CA GLY A 140 10.69 -17.94 9.31
C GLY A 140 10.82 -17.12 8.03
N VAL A 141 10.15 -17.51 6.95
CA VAL A 141 10.12 -16.77 5.68
C VAL A 141 9.02 -15.73 5.69
N VAL A 142 9.35 -14.49 5.35
CA VAL A 142 8.36 -13.41 5.24
C VAL A 142 7.49 -13.62 4.00
N GLU A 143 6.18 -13.66 4.21
CA GLU A 143 5.19 -13.83 3.16
C GLU A 143 4.35 -12.56 2.98
N VAL A 144 4.08 -12.22 1.72
CA VAL A 144 3.16 -11.14 1.39
C VAL A 144 1.74 -11.52 1.82
N ALA A 145 1.15 -10.71 2.69
CA ALA A 145 -0.19 -10.96 3.21
C ALA A 145 -1.25 -10.96 2.08
N PRO A 146 -2.24 -11.87 2.12
CA PRO A 146 -3.28 -11.97 1.09
C PRO A 146 -4.06 -10.66 0.92
N PHE A 147 -4.37 -10.30 -0.33
CA PHE A 147 -5.10 -9.08 -0.64
C PHE A 147 -6.63 -9.25 -0.49
N ASP A 148 -7.26 -8.29 0.18
CA ASP A 148 -8.73 -8.27 0.31
C ASP A 148 -9.39 -7.88 -1.03
N PRO A 149 -10.21 -8.78 -1.62
CA PRO A 149 -10.89 -8.51 -2.88
C PRO A 149 -11.81 -7.28 -2.84
N GLN A 150 -12.36 -6.95 -1.68
CA GLN A 150 -13.26 -5.81 -1.53
C GLN A 150 -12.50 -4.48 -1.56
N SER A 151 -11.31 -4.45 -0.96
CA SER A 151 -10.43 -3.27 -1.01
C SER A 151 -10.02 -2.96 -2.45
N ILE A 152 -9.56 -3.95 -3.20
CA ILE A 152 -9.17 -3.78 -4.61
C ILE A 152 -10.36 -3.33 -5.46
N GLU A 153 -11.52 -3.97 -5.31
CA GLU A 153 -12.73 -3.62 -6.04
C GLU A 153 -13.17 -2.19 -5.75
N MET A 154 -13.06 -1.74 -4.51
CA MET A 154 -13.40 -0.38 -4.12
C MET A 154 -12.55 0.64 -4.91
N PHE A 155 -11.22 0.48 -4.94
CA PHE A 155 -10.34 1.39 -5.68
C PHE A 155 -10.62 1.36 -7.19
N TYR A 156 -10.83 0.17 -7.75
CA TYR A 156 -11.18 0.02 -9.16
C TYR A 156 -12.46 0.76 -9.52
N LEU A 157 -13.54 0.57 -8.74
CA LEU A 157 -14.82 1.24 -9.00
C LEU A 157 -14.76 2.75 -8.81
N MET A 158 -13.98 3.22 -7.82
CA MET A 158 -13.77 4.65 -7.61
C MET A 158 -13.00 5.28 -8.77
N ALA A 159 -11.94 4.61 -9.24
CA ALA A 159 -11.19 5.04 -10.41
C ALA A 159 -12.06 5.11 -11.67
N LYS A 160 -12.86 4.08 -11.91
CA LYS A 160 -13.81 4.04 -13.04
C LYS A 160 -14.83 5.18 -12.97
N LYS A 161 -15.37 5.48 -11.78
CA LYS A 161 -16.35 6.55 -11.57
C LYS A 161 -15.73 7.96 -11.67
N ALA A 162 -14.42 8.07 -11.50
CA ALA A 162 -13.72 9.36 -11.56
C ALA A 162 -13.65 9.93 -12.99
N GLU A 163 -13.76 9.07 -14.02
CA GLU A 163 -13.65 9.42 -15.45
C GLU A 163 -12.25 9.95 -15.84
N THR A 164 -11.37 10.15 -14.87
CA THR A 164 -9.97 10.52 -15.10
C THR A 164 -9.15 9.26 -15.31
N PRO A 165 -8.31 9.16 -16.36
CA PRO A 165 -7.47 7.99 -16.59
C PRO A 165 -6.70 7.61 -15.34
N THR A 166 -6.86 6.36 -14.91
CA THR A 166 -6.25 5.84 -13.68
C THR A 166 -5.58 4.50 -13.97
N PHE A 167 -4.29 4.42 -13.66
CA PHE A 167 -3.44 3.25 -13.90
C PHE A 167 -3.11 2.56 -12.58
N PHE A 168 -3.10 1.24 -12.60
CA PHE A 168 -2.81 0.42 -11.42
C PHE A 168 -1.48 -0.28 -11.61
N TYR A 169 -0.60 -0.20 -10.62
CA TYR A 169 0.71 -0.85 -10.64
C TYR A 169 0.90 -1.72 -9.40
N PRO A 170 1.44 -2.93 -9.53
CA PRO A 170 1.90 -3.69 -8.39
C PRO A 170 3.17 -3.04 -7.86
N MET A 171 3.32 -2.99 -6.54
CA MET A 171 4.53 -2.52 -5.89
C MET A 171 4.91 -3.52 -4.80
N ALA A 172 6.15 -3.98 -4.82
CA ALA A 172 6.70 -4.82 -3.77
C ALA A 172 7.74 -4.07 -2.94
N LEU A 173 7.67 -4.24 -1.63
CA LEU A 173 8.60 -3.68 -0.66
C LEU A 173 9.28 -4.80 0.11
N SER A 174 10.59 -4.73 0.27
CA SER A 174 11.37 -5.53 1.21
C SER A 174 12.02 -4.58 2.22
N THR A 175 11.37 -4.43 3.36
CA THR A 175 11.74 -3.50 4.44
C THR A 175 11.65 -4.16 5.81
N TYR A 176 11.20 -5.42 5.88
CA TYR A 176 10.83 -6.15 7.08
C TYR A 176 11.90 -6.11 8.16
N ASP A 177 13.14 -6.35 7.78
CA ASP A 177 14.26 -6.50 8.72
C ASP A 177 14.62 -5.20 9.47
N LEU A 178 14.24 -4.03 8.95
CA LEU A 178 14.51 -2.76 9.64
C LEU A 178 13.70 -2.59 10.93
N LEU A 179 12.47 -3.10 10.95
CA LEU A 179 11.54 -2.95 12.08
C LEU A 179 10.55 -4.13 12.09
N PRO A 180 11.02 -5.37 12.33
CA PRO A 180 10.18 -6.55 12.24
C PRO A 180 8.89 -6.41 13.09
N PRO A 181 7.70 -6.69 12.56
CA PRO A 181 6.48 -6.69 13.34
C PRO A 181 6.52 -7.83 14.37
N PRO A 182 5.80 -7.72 15.51
CA PRO A 182 5.69 -8.82 16.47
C PRO A 182 5.04 -10.05 15.82
N GLU A 183 5.36 -11.24 16.31
CA GLU A 183 4.86 -12.51 15.77
C GLU A 183 3.32 -12.57 15.76
N THR A 184 2.68 -12.00 16.78
CA THR A 184 1.23 -11.98 16.90
C THR A 184 0.67 -10.57 16.69
N ILE A 185 -0.57 -10.49 16.18
CA ILE A 185 -1.28 -9.21 16.07
C ILE A 185 -1.66 -8.77 17.49
N GLN A 186 -1.01 -7.72 17.98
CA GLN A 186 -1.32 -7.15 19.29
C GLN A 186 -2.58 -6.28 19.20
N VAL A 187 -3.45 -6.43 20.20
CA VAL A 187 -4.66 -5.61 20.35
C VAL A 187 -4.31 -4.27 20.99
N GLU A 188 -3.30 -4.27 21.87
CA GLU A 188 -2.87 -3.10 22.60
C GLU A 188 -1.98 -2.18 21.77
N ILE A 189 -2.02 -0.89 22.10
CA ILE A 189 -1.19 0.16 21.49
C ILE A 189 0.18 0.18 22.20
N GLY A 190 1.24 0.49 21.46
CA GLY A 190 2.58 0.64 22.04
C GLY A 190 3.42 -0.63 22.00
N GLU A 191 3.41 -1.35 20.87
CA GLU A 191 4.25 -2.52 20.63
C GLU A 191 5.74 -2.18 20.87
N VAL A 192 6.44 -3.01 21.66
CA VAL A 192 7.90 -2.91 21.79
C VAL A 192 8.52 -3.51 20.55
N ARG A 193 9.34 -2.73 19.86
CA ARG A 193 9.99 -3.10 18.61
C ARG A 193 11.49 -2.83 18.66
N GLN A 194 12.25 -3.65 17.98
CA GLN A 194 13.70 -3.44 17.82
C GLN A 194 14.00 -3.08 16.38
N THR A 195 14.70 -1.97 16.19
CA THR A 195 15.20 -1.56 14.89
C THR A 195 16.52 -2.25 14.59
N GLN A 196 16.72 -2.64 13.34
CA GLN A 196 17.98 -3.18 12.85
C GLN A 196 18.48 -2.35 11.67
N ARG A 197 19.77 -2.39 11.40
CA ARG A 197 20.34 -1.82 10.20
C ARG A 197 20.30 -2.87 9.09
N GLY A 198 19.81 -2.47 7.91
CA GLY A 198 19.73 -3.38 6.78
C GLY A 198 19.45 -2.68 5.46
N SER A 199 19.49 -3.45 4.40
CA SER A 199 19.07 -3.00 3.07
C SER A 199 17.55 -2.91 2.97
N ILE A 200 17.09 -2.07 2.06
CA ILE A 200 15.67 -1.97 1.68
C ILE A 200 15.55 -2.04 0.17
N HIS A 201 14.47 -2.65 -0.30
CA HIS A 201 14.28 -2.82 -1.72
C HIS A 201 12.85 -2.50 -2.13
N LEU A 202 12.68 -2.01 -3.36
CA LEU A 202 11.40 -1.68 -3.96
C LEU A 202 11.36 -2.18 -5.39
N ALA A 203 10.27 -2.83 -5.77
CA ALA A 203 9.98 -3.14 -7.16
C ALA A 203 8.64 -2.56 -7.58
N VAL A 204 8.58 -2.04 -8.81
CA VAL A 204 7.33 -1.66 -9.47
C VAL A 204 7.19 -2.49 -10.72
N GLY A 205 6.21 -3.38 -10.72
CA GLY A 205 5.91 -4.23 -11.88
C GLY A 205 5.09 -3.50 -12.95
N ASP A 206 4.80 -4.20 -14.05
CA ASP A 206 4.04 -3.65 -15.18
C ASP A 206 2.61 -3.28 -14.79
N ALA A 207 2.04 -2.29 -15.47
CA ALA A 207 0.66 -1.86 -15.27
C ALA A 207 -0.33 -3.03 -15.33
N ILE A 208 -1.27 -3.03 -14.40
CA ILE A 208 -2.30 -4.06 -14.27
C ILE A 208 -3.53 -3.68 -15.09
N ASN A 209 -3.93 -4.54 -16.01
CA ASN A 209 -5.23 -4.41 -16.63
C ASN A 209 -6.33 -4.92 -15.67
N MET A 210 -7.09 -3.98 -15.10
CA MET A 210 -8.13 -4.29 -14.13
C MET A 210 -9.40 -4.93 -14.74
N GLU A 211 -9.51 -4.94 -16.07
CA GLU A 211 -10.67 -5.52 -16.79
C GLU A 211 -10.30 -6.86 -17.47
N ASN A 212 -9.06 -6.98 -17.94
CA ASN A 212 -8.58 -8.20 -18.61
C ASN A 212 -7.42 -8.82 -17.80
N PHE A 213 -7.73 -9.84 -17.03
CA PHE A 213 -6.82 -10.58 -16.15
C PHE A 213 -7.25 -12.06 -16.11
N PRO A 214 -6.40 -13.00 -15.68
CA PRO A 214 -6.79 -14.39 -15.52
C PRO A 214 -8.01 -14.56 -14.60
N GLY A 215 -9.14 -15.06 -15.15
CA GLY A 215 -10.42 -15.18 -14.45
C GLY A 215 -11.37 -13.98 -14.65
N SER A 216 -11.05 -13.04 -15.54
CA SER A 216 -11.94 -11.91 -15.88
C SER A 216 -13.24 -12.37 -16.56
N GLU A 217 -13.25 -13.53 -17.19
CA GLU A 217 -14.40 -14.19 -17.84
C GLU A 217 -15.40 -14.79 -16.84
N ILE A 218 -15.04 -14.94 -15.56
CA ILE A 218 -15.91 -15.52 -14.53
C ILE A 218 -17.18 -14.66 -14.40
N THR A 219 -18.35 -15.28 -14.60
CA THR A 219 -19.64 -14.60 -14.55
C THR A 219 -20.07 -14.21 -13.15
N ASN A 220 -19.73 -15.03 -12.15
CA ASN A 220 -20.00 -14.72 -10.74
C ASN A 220 -19.12 -13.56 -10.29
N LYS A 221 -19.76 -12.43 -9.94
CA LYS A 221 -19.06 -11.20 -9.53
C LYS A 221 -18.14 -11.38 -8.33
N GLN A 222 -18.52 -12.20 -7.35
CA GLN A 222 -17.73 -12.42 -6.15
C GLN A 222 -16.47 -13.23 -6.46
N GLU A 223 -16.60 -14.29 -7.23
CA GLU A 223 -15.47 -15.12 -7.66
C GLU A 223 -14.52 -14.34 -8.58
N ARG A 224 -15.06 -13.53 -9.48
CA ARG A 224 -14.25 -12.66 -10.34
C ARG A 224 -13.45 -11.62 -9.54
N ARG A 225 -14.01 -11.06 -8.48
CA ARG A 225 -13.28 -10.17 -7.56
C ARG A 225 -12.14 -10.88 -6.84
N LYS A 226 -12.39 -12.12 -6.39
CA LYS A 226 -11.34 -12.96 -5.78
C LYS A 226 -10.24 -13.28 -6.78
N ALA A 227 -10.59 -13.64 -8.02
CA ALA A 227 -9.62 -13.91 -9.07
C ALA A 227 -8.75 -12.68 -9.38
N ARG A 228 -9.36 -11.48 -9.48
CA ARG A 228 -8.61 -10.22 -9.64
C ARG A 228 -7.64 -10.00 -8.50
N ALA A 229 -8.08 -10.14 -7.25
CA ALA A 229 -7.22 -9.95 -6.08
C ALA A 229 -6.08 -10.96 -6.04
N GLY A 230 -6.36 -12.23 -6.32
CA GLY A 230 -5.35 -13.29 -6.40
C GLY A 230 -4.32 -13.02 -7.50
N TYR A 231 -4.75 -12.57 -8.67
CA TYR A 231 -3.85 -12.18 -9.76
C TYR A 231 -2.92 -11.04 -9.35
N ILE A 232 -3.46 -9.96 -8.78
CA ILE A 232 -2.66 -8.82 -8.35
C ILE A 232 -1.69 -9.22 -7.24
N HIS A 233 -2.16 -9.97 -6.26
CA HIS A 233 -1.34 -10.51 -5.17
C HIS A 233 -0.18 -11.35 -5.74
N SER A 234 -0.44 -12.25 -6.69
CA SER A 234 0.60 -13.08 -7.31
C SER A 234 1.68 -12.26 -8.04
N ARG A 235 1.30 -11.11 -8.64
CA ARG A 235 2.26 -10.18 -9.25
C ARG A 235 3.16 -9.55 -8.19
N VAL A 236 2.58 -9.07 -7.07
CA VAL A 236 3.36 -8.50 -5.96
C VAL A 236 4.26 -9.55 -5.32
N CYS A 237 3.76 -10.79 -5.11
CA CYS A 237 4.58 -11.89 -4.59
C CYS A 237 5.79 -12.19 -5.50
N LYS A 238 5.57 -12.24 -6.81
CA LYS A 238 6.65 -12.46 -7.78
C LYS A 238 7.70 -11.35 -7.72
N ASP A 239 7.24 -10.08 -7.69
CA ASP A 239 8.13 -8.94 -7.62
C ASP A 239 8.88 -8.91 -6.29
N TYR A 240 8.22 -9.29 -5.17
CA TYR A 240 8.85 -9.43 -3.85
C TYR A 240 9.95 -10.51 -3.85
N GLN A 241 9.67 -11.68 -4.43
CA GLN A 241 10.67 -12.75 -4.54
C GLN A 241 11.92 -12.30 -5.29
N ASN A 242 11.79 -11.47 -6.31
CA ASN A 242 12.93 -10.91 -7.05
C ASN A 242 13.77 -9.91 -6.24
N LEU A 243 13.24 -9.38 -5.12
CA LEU A 243 13.94 -8.44 -4.24
C LEU A 243 14.80 -9.13 -3.18
N ILE A 244 14.46 -10.37 -2.80
CA ILE A 244 15.06 -11.09 -1.68
C ILE A 244 16.03 -12.20 -2.11
N VAL A 245 16.36 -12.27 -3.40
CA VAL A 245 17.32 -13.23 -3.97
C VAL A 245 18.76 -12.71 -3.86
#